data_d1c3d4096db6e09eebcac4c509fb90d4
#
_entry.id   d1c3d4096db6e09eebcac4c509fb90d4
#
_cell.length_a   1.000
_cell.length_b   1.000
_cell.length_c   1.000
_cell.angle_alpha   90.00
_cell.angle_beta   90.00
_cell.angle_gamma   90.00
#
_symmetry.space_group_name_H-M   'P 1'
#
loop_
_entity.id
_entity.type
_entity.pdbx_description
1 polymer ?
#
loop_
_entity_poly.entity_id
_entity_poly.type
_entity_poly.pdbx_seq_one_letter_code
_entity_poly.pdbx_strand_id
1 'polypeptide(L)'
;MNEAEQEQRRYALAISGGVCEVCGAPLFDGQPQGAHRIGNTLVNRQKYGAFVIDHPLNIGYTCSLKCNAELDISRNPAECIKLCKKIYEREALKYEGRRIE
;
A
#
# COMPACT_ATOMS: atom_id res chain seq x y z
N MET A 1 -12.86 -5.34 9.87
CA MET A 1 -11.53 -4.86 9.41
C MET A 1 -10.60 -4.78 10.60
N ASN A 2 -9.41 -5.38 10.53
CA ASN A 2 -8.48 -5.37 11.65
C ASN A 2 -7.70 -4.03 11.73
N GLU A 3 -6.95 -3.85 12.82
CA GLU A 3 -6.20 -2.62 13.05
C GLU A 3 -5.19 -2.32 11.95
N ALA A 4 -4.48 -3.34 11.45
CA ALA A 4 -3.48 -3.16 10.41
C ALA A 4 -4.13 -2.64 9.13
N GLU A 5 -5.28 -3.18 8.75
CA GLU A 5 -6.00 -2.70 7.57
C GLU A 5 -6.53 -1.29 7.74
N GLN A 6 -7.02 -0.95 8.94
CA GLN A 6 -7.51 0.39 9.22
C GLN A 6 -6.39 1.41 9.13
N GLU A 7 -5.23 1.10 9.71
CA GLU A 7 -4.07 1.97 9.67
C GLU A 7 -3.56 2.12 8.23
N GLN A 8 -3.49 1.02 7.50
CA GLN A 8 -3.08 1.00 6.11
C GLN A 8 -3.96 1.92 5.26
N ARG A 9 -5.27 1.84 5.44
CA ARG A 9 -6.23 2.64 4.70
C ARG A 9 -6.15 4.13 5.06
N ARG A 10 -6.02 4.45 6.34
CA ARG A 10 -5.88 5.84 6.77
C ARG A 10 -4.64 6.49 6.18
N TYR A 11 -3.53 5.76 6.18
CA TYR A 11 -2.29 6.25 5.61
C TYR A 11 -2.42 6.50 4.11
N ALA A 12 -2.97 5.53 3.39
CA ALA A 12 -3.14 5.65 1.94
C ALA A 12 -4.06 6.81 1.56
N LEU A 13 -5.15 6.99 2.32
CA LEU A 13 -6.07 8.08 2.07
C LEU A 13 -5.41 9.43 2.31
N ALA A 14 -4.62 9.56 3.37
CA ALA A 14 -3.89 10.79 3.68
C ALA A 14 -2.90 11.15 2.58
N ILE A 15 -2.19 10.15 2.05
CA ILE A 15 -1.20 10.36 0.98
C ILE A 15 -1.86 10.70 -0.34
N SER A 16 -3.04 10.12 -0.62
CA SER A 16 -3.72 10.33 -1.90
C SER A 16 -4.12 11.79 -2.14
N GLY A 17 -4.28 12.56 -1.06
CA GLY A 17 -4.74 13.94 -1.20
C GLY A 17 -6.15 14.06 -1.75
N GLY A 18 -6.95 13.00 -1.66
CA GLY A 18 -8.32 12.99 -2.16
C GLY A 18 -8.45 12.71 -3.64
N VAL A 19 -7.38 12.25 -4.29
CA VAL A 19 -7.42 11.92 -5.72
C VAL A 19 -6.96 10.49 -5.97
N CYS A 20 -7.42 9.92 -7.10
CA CYS A 20 -6.99 8.60 -7.52
C CYS A 20 -5.49 8.59 -7.80
N GLU A 21 -4.79 7.63 -7.23
CA GLU A 21 -3.34 7.53 -7.38
C GLU A 21 -2.91 7.24 -8.82
N VAL A 22 -3.77 6.60 -9.60
CA VAL A 22 -3.46 6.19 -10.97
C VAL A 22 -3.82 7.27 -11.99
N CYS A 23 -5.07 7.76 -11.97
CA CYS A 23 -5.54 8.67 -13.00
C CYS A 23 -5.74 10.12 -12.52
N GLY A 24 -5.61 10.39 -11.23
CA GLY A 24 -5.76 11.73 -10.68
C GLY A 24 -7.19 12.22 -10.52
N ALA A 25 -8.19 11.40 -10.83
CA ALA A 25 -9.58 11.79 -10.68
C ALA A 25 -9.93 11.99 -9.20
N PRO A 26 -10.82 12.93 -8.87
CA PRO A 26 -11.25 13.11 -7.48
C PRO A 26 -11.90 11.86 -6.92
N LEU A 27 -11.61 11.58 -5.63
CA LEU A 27 -12.24 10.48 -4.91
C LEU A 27 -13.40 11.06 -4.10
N PHE A 28 -14.62 10.65 -4.45
CA PHE A 28 -15.82 11.14 -3.80
C PHE A 28 -16.20 10.27 -2.61
N ASP A 29 -16.96 10.85 -1.69
CA ASP A 29 -17.45 10.15 -0.51
C ASP A 29 -18.07 8.80 -0.87
N GLY A 30 -17.67 7.76 -0.15
CA GLY A 30 -18.17 6.42 -0.33
C GLY A 30 -17.63 5.66 -1.52
N GLN A 31 -16.76 6.29 -2.31
CA GLN A 31 -16.25 5.70 -3.54
C GLN A 31 -14.79 5.30 -3.57
N PRO A 32 -13.92 5.80 -2.66
CA PRO A 32 -12.49 5.42 -2.77
C PRO A 32 -12.32 3.93 -2.55
N GLN A 33 -11.62 3.29 -3.48
CA GLN A 33 -11.35 1.86 -3.40
C GLN A 33 -9.89 1.64 -3.00
N GLY A 34 -9.69 1.02 -1.84
CA GLY A 34 -8.36 0.63 -1.40
C GLY A 34 -7.89 -0.57 -2.21
N ALA A 35 -6.71 -0.47 -2.78
CA ALA A 35 -6.13 -1.54 -3.60
C ALA A 35 -4.72 -1.85 -3.11
N HIS A 36 -4.40 -3.13 -3.03
CA HIS A 36 -3.05 -3.57 -2.69
C HIS A 36 -2.17 -3.53 -3.93
N ARG A 37 -0.95 -2.99 -3.79
CA ARG A 37 0.05 -3.01 -4.87
C ARG A 37 0.54 -4.43 -5.09
N ILE A 38 0.91 -5.13 -4.02
CA ILE A 38 1.14 -6.58 -4.04
C ILE A 38 -0.13 -7.19 -3.49
N GLY A 39 -0.85 -7.94 -4.31
CA GLY A 39 -2.16 -8.48 -3.96
C GLY A 39 -2.16 -9.28 -2.66
N ASN A 40 -3.22 -9.13 -1.89
CA ASN A 40 -3.37 -9.85 -0.61
C ASN A 40 -3.87 -11.28 -0.89
N THR A 41 -2.95 -12.13 -1.30
CA THR A 41 -3.22 -13.56 -1.55
C THR A 41 -2.35 -14.40 -0.65
N LEU A 42 -2.74 -15.65 -0.44
CA LEU A 42 -1.93 -16.58 0.36
C LEU A 42 -0.53 -16.73 -0.21
N VAL A 43 -0.41 -16.86 -1.52
CA VAL A 43 0.89 -17.00 -2.18
C VAL A 43 1.77 -15.79 -1.92
N ASN A 44 1.23 -14.60 -2.10
CA ASN A 44 2.00 -13.36 -1.89
C ASN A 44 2.36 -13.16 -0.41
N ARG A 45 1.46 -13.53 0.50
CA ARG A 45 1.76 -13.45 1.93
C ARG A 45 2.89 -14.40 2.32
N GLN A 46 2.96 -15.57 1.71
CA GLN A 46 4.05 -16.52 1.94
C GLN A 46 5.36 -16.04 1.32
N LYS A 47 5.28 -15.43 0.14
CA LYS A 47 6.47 -14.99 -0.61
C LYS A 47 7.10 -13.72 -0.05
N TYR A 48 6.29 -12.73 0.28
CA TYR A 48 6.78 -11.41 0.72
C TYR A 48 6.61 -11.15 2.21
N GLY A 49 5.78 -11.92 2.87
CA GLY A 49 5.50 -11.79 4.30
C GLY A 49 4.30 -10.91 4.61
N ALA A 50 3.62 -11.24 5.70
CA ALA A 50 2.45 -10.48 6.16
C ALA A 50 2.81 -9.03 6.44
N PHE A 51 4.01 -8.78 6.95
CA PHE A 51 4.47 -7.42 7.25
C PHE A 51 4.41 -6.51 6.01
N VAL A 52 4.87 -7.02 4.87
CA VAL A 52 4.85 -6.25 3.61
C VAL A 52 3.42 -6.09 3.11
N ILE A 53 2.66 -7.18 3.07
CA ILE A 53 1.30 -7.14 2.52
C ILE A 53 0.41 -6.18 3.31
N ASP A 54 0.53 -6.20 4.65
CA ASP A 54 -0.29 -5.36 5.53
C ASP A 54 0.27 -3.96 5.77
N HIS A 55 1.42 -3.65 5.19
CA HIS A 55 2.08 -2.35 5.40
C HIS A 55 1.32 -1.23 4.70
N PRO A 56 1.25 -0.03 5.33
CA PRO A 56 0.57 1.12 4.71
C PRO A 56 1.08 1.49 3.31
N LEU A 57 2.36 1.29 3.02
CA LEU A 57 2.91 1.59 1.69
C LEU A 57 2.44 0.62 0.61
N ASN A 58 1.86 -0.52 1.00
CA ASN A 58 1.37 -1.51 0.03
C ASN A 58 -0.06 -1.25 -0.46
N ILE A 59 -0.70 -0.20 0.00
CA ILE A 59 -2.06 0.10 -0.45
C ILE A 59 -2.13 1.51 -1.03
N GLY A 60 -2.96 1.68 -2.05
CA GLY A 60 -3.28 2.98 -2.60
C GLY A 60 -4.78 3.12 -2.78
N TYR A 61 -5.26 4.34 -2.99
CA TYR A 61 -6.67 4.57 -3.26
C TYR A 61 -6.88 4.93 -4.72
N THR A 62 -7.89 4.31 -5.32
CA THR A 62 -8.21 4.48 -6.74
C THR A 62 -9.70 4.74 -6.90
N CYS A 63 -10.09 5.22 -8.08
CA CYS A 63 -11.47 5.56 -8.36
C CYS A 63 -12.28 4.42 -8.97
N SER A 64 -11.62 3.34 -9.43
CA SER A 64 -12.31 2.28 -10.16
C SER A 64 -11.52 0.98 -10.12
N LEU A 65 -12.18 -0.11 -10.53
CA LEU A 65 -11.53 -1.41 -10.67
C LEU A 65 -10.43 -1.39 -11.73
N LYS A 66 -10.61 -0.59 -12.77
CA LYS A 66 -9.60 -0.42 -13.81
C LYS A 66 -8.32 0.18 -13.24
N CYS A 67 -8.44 1.23 -12.44
CA CYS A 67 -7.30 1.84 -11.79
C CYS A 67 -6.67 0.91 -10.75
N ASN A 68 -7.49 0.12 -10.04
CA ASN A 68 -6.96 -0.90 -9.12
C ASN A 68 -6.06 -1.89 -9.86
N ALA A 69 -6.48 -2.33 -11.04
CA ALA A 69 -5.70 -3.28 -11.84
C ALA A 69 -4.37 -2.68 -12.28
N GLU A 70 -4.35 -1.40 -12.61
CA GLU A 70 -3.11 -0.71 -13.00
C GLU A 70 -2.17 -0.49 -11.81
N LEU A 71 -2.71 -0.37 -10.60
CA LEU A 71 -1.90 -0.22 -9.39
C LEU A 71 -1.18 -1.52 -9.02
N ASP A 72 -1.75 -2.67 -9.38
CA ASP A 72 -1.26 -3.99 -8.99
C ASP A 72 0.08 -4.30 -9.67
N ILE A 73 1.11 -4.52 -8.85
CA ILE A 73 2.46 -4.86 -9.33
C ILE A 73 2.81 -6.33 -9.06
N SER A 74 1.83 -7.14 -8.63
CA SER A 74 2.09 -8.54 -8.24
C SER A 74 2.80 -9.36 -9.31
N ARG A 75 2.56 -9.04 -10.57
CA ARG A 75 3.17 -9.77 -11.70
C ARG A 75 4.53 -9.23 -12.11
N ASN A 76 5.01 -8.20 -11.44
CA ASN A 76 6.31 -7.58 -11.74
C ASN A 76 7.25 -7.76 -10.54
N PRO A 77 8.08 -8.84 -10.53
CA PRO A 77 8.97 -9.11 -9.39
C PRO A 77 9.93 -7.97 -9.06
N ALA A 78 10.42 -7.27 -10.07
CA ALA A 78 11.35 -6.16 -9.86
C ALA A 78 10.67 -5.03 -9.07
N GLU A 79 9.43 -4.70 -9.41
CA GLU A 79 8.68 -3.67 -8.69
C GLU A 79 8.31 -4.12 -7.29
N CYS A 80 7.99 -5.40 -7.11
CA CYS A 80 7.71 -5.96 -5.79
C CYS A 80 8.94 -5.83 -4.87
N ILE A 81 10.12 -6.13 -5.41
CA ILE A 81 11.38 -6.04 -4.65
C ILE A 81 11.67 -4.58 -4.28
N LYS A 82 11.44 -3.65 -5.20
CA LYS A 82 11.62 -2.22 -4.92
C LYS A 82 10.71 -1.75 -3.79
N LEU A 83 9.46 -2.19 -3.81
CA LEU A 83 8.52 -1.85 -2.76
C LEU A 83 8.93 -2.44 -1.42
N CYS A 84 9.38 -3.70 -1.39
CA CYS A 84 9.86 -4.33 -0.17
C CYS A 84 11.03 -3.55 0.43
N LYS A 85 11.99 -3.16 -0.39
CA LYS A 85 13.13 -2.35 0.06
C LYS A 85 12.67 -1.03 0.65
N LYS A 86 11.76 -0.35 -0.02
CA LYS A 86 11.21 0.92 0.45
C LYS A 86 10.53 0.78 1.81
N ILE A 87 9.76 -0.29 1.98
CA ILE A 87 9.07 -0.58 3.24
C ILE A 87 10.08 -0.79 4.37
N TYR A 88 11.08 -1.65 4.15
CA TYR A 88 12.07 -1.96 5.17
C TYR A 88 12.97 -0.76 5.49
N GLU A 89 13.33 0.04 4.50
CA GLU A 89 14.11 1.26 4.72
C GLU A 89 13.33 2.24 5.59
N ARG A 90 12.05 2.40 5.31
CA ARG A 90 11.20 3.29 6.09
C ARG A 90 11.08 2.83 7.54
N GLU A 91 10.90 1.53 7.76
CA GLU A 91 10.82 0.99 9.11
C GLU A 91 12.15 1.10 9.86
N ALA A 92 13.27 0.92 9.16
CA ALA A 92 14.58 1.11 9.75
C ALA A 92 14.79 2.56 10.20
N LEU A 93 14.36 3.53 9.40
CA LEU A 93 14.46 4.95 9.76
C LEU A 93 13.63 5.27 10.99
N LYS A 94 12.44 4.72 11.09
CA LYS A 94 11.60 4.90 12.28
C LYS A 94 12.28 4.33 13.52
N TYR A 95 12.86 3.15 13.38
CA TYR A 95 13.56 2.48 14.48
C TYR A 95 14.77 3.27 14.95
N GLU A 96 15.58 3.77 14.00
CA GLU A 96 16.75 4.60 14.31
C GLU A 96 16.34 5.89 15.02
N GLY A 97 15.26 6.51 14.58
CA GLY A 97 14.73 7.71 15.23
C GLY A 97 14.36 7.46 16.70
N ARG A 98 13.81 6.28 16.99
CA ARG A 98 13.47 5.90 18.36
C ARG A 98 14.70 5.64 19.22
N ARG A 99 15.79 5.16 18.61
CA ARG A 99 17.02 4.86 19.34
C ARG A 99 17.79 6.10 19.77
N ILE A 100 17.64 7.17 19.05
CA ILE A 100 18.36 8.42 19.33
C ILE A 100 17.78 9.13 20.55
N GLU A 101 16.54 8.84 20.87
CA GLU A 101 15.93 9.37 22.08
C GLU A 101 16.48 8.65 23.30
#